data_cdd3be2f3f229308ebeba0bd95c391c2
#
_entry.id   cdd3be2f3f229308ebeba0bd95c391c2
#
_cell.length_a   1.000
_cell.length_b   1.000
_cell.length_c   1.000
_cell.angle_alpha   90.00
_cell.angle_beta   90.00
_cell.angle_gamma   90.00
#
_symmetry.space_group_name_H-M   'P 1'
#
loop_
_entity.id
_entity.type
_entity.pdbx_description
1 polymer ?
#
loop_
_entity_poly.entity_id
_entity_poly.type
_entity_poly.pdbx_seq_one_letter_code
_entity_poly.pdbx_strand_id
1 'polypeptide(L)'
;EVLVPKNATGDVDTDLFGKAEATLELLEQYDFVVAHFNGTDEAAHRYDALEKVAFIERLDKEFLGTVLSAVQEPLKLVICGDHVTSSVTGKHDRGTVPVLAWCSEHATKKLENYQDIIKFLMKECD
;
A
#
# COMPACT_ATOMS: atom_id res chain seq x y z
N GLU A 1 -4.84 -12.01 -11.98
CA GLU A 1 -6.11 -12.22 -11.26
C GLU A 1 -6.45 -10.97 -10.44
N VAL A 2 -7.73 -10.69 -10.23
CA VAL A 2 -8.20 -9.62 -9.33
C VAL A 2 -9.09 -10.27 -8.27
N LEU A 3 -8.70 -10.11 -7.01
CA LEU A 3 -9.46 -10.61 -5.86
C LEU A 3 -10.00 -9.43 -5.06
N VAL A 4 -11.33 -9.42 -4.83
CA VAL A 4 -12.00 -8.40 -4.02
C VAL A 4 -12.63 -9.10 -2.81
N PRO A 5 -12.10 -8.90 -1.59
CA PRO A 5 -12.70 -9.46 -0.38
C PRO A 5 -14.14 -8.99 -0.16
N LYS A 6 -14.95 -9.81 0.50
CA LYS A 6 -16.40 -9.59 0.67
C LYS A 6 -16.75 -8.22 1.25
N ASN A 7 -15.97 -7.74 2.22
CA ASN A 7 -16.20 -6.46 2.91
C ASN A 7 -15.21 -5.38 2.48
N ALA A 8 -14.57 -5.55 1.30
CA ALA A 8 -13.72 -4.50 0.76
C ALA A 8 -14.58 -3.37 0.21
N THR A 9 -14.30 -2.15 0.67
CA THR A 9 -14.89 -0.92 0.15
C THR A 9 -13.81 -0.05 -0.49
N GLY A 10 -14.22 0.97 -1.22
CA GLY A 10 -13.32 2.02 -1.73
C GLY A 10 -13.06 3.13 -0.70
N ASP A 11 -13.43 2.99 0.56
CA ASP A 11 -13.36 4.03 1.57
C ASP A 11 -12.58 3.58 2.83
N VAL A 12 -12.52 4.42 3.85
CA VAL A 12 -11.80 4.18 5.11
C VAL A 12 -12.39 3.04 5.95
N ASP A 13 -13.63 2.66 5.72
CA ASP A 13 -14.31 1.54 6.40
C ASP A 13 -13.98 0.16 5.80
N THR A 14 -13.13 0.10 4.79
CA THR A 14 -12.72 -1.15 4.14
C THR A 14 -12.16 -2.18 5.15
N ASP A 15 -12.45 -3.46 4.91
CA ASP A 15 -11.92 -4.57 5.71
C ASP A 15 -10.43 -4.78 5.41
N LEU A 16 -9.57 -4.22 6.26
CA LEU A 16 -8.12 -4.31 6.12
C LEU A 16 -7.57 -5.69 6.41
N PHE A 17 -8.18 -6.44 7.35
CA PHE A 17 -7.79 -7.81 7.64
C PHE A 17 -8.15 -8.74 6.47
N GLY A 18 -9.37 -8.64 5.94
CA GLY A 18 -9.76 -9.40 4.76
C GLY A 18 -8.90 -9.10 3.53
N LYS A 19 -8.46 -7.86 3.36
CA LYS A 19 -7.48 -7.51 2.31
C LYS A 19 -6.09 -8.10 2.57
N ALA A 20 -5.65 -8.17 3.82
CA ALA A 20 -4.38 -8.80 4.18
C ALA A 20 -4.42 -10.31 3.90
N GLU A 21 -5.50 -11.00 4.31
CA GLU A 21 -5.70 -12.42 4.03
C GLU A 21 -5.70 -12.71 2.52
N ALA A 22 -6.44 -11.91 1.73
CA ALA A 22 -6.46 -12.03 0.28
C ALA A 22 -5.07 -11.78 -0.34
N THR A 23 -4.30 -10.85 0.20
CA THR A 23 -2.92 -10.58 -0.25
C THR A 23 -2.01 -11.78 0.02
N LEU A 24 -2.12 -12.40 1.20
CA LEU A 24 -1.36 -13.60 1.55
C LEU A 24 -1.72 -14.79 0.65
N GLU A 25 -3.01 -15.00 0.38
CA GLU A 25 -3.48 -16.04 -0.55
C GLU A 25 -2.90 -15.84 -1.97
N LEU A 26 -2.88 -14.60 -2.46
CA LEU A 26 -2.30 -14.30 -3.76
C LEU A 26 -0.78 -14.46 -3.79
N LEU A 27 -0.07 -14.15 -2.71
CA LEU A 27 1.38 -14.34 -2.61
C LEU A 27 1.80 -15.82 -2.65
N GLU A 28 0.92 -16.75 -2.30
CA GLU A 28 1.17 -18.19 -2.48
C GLU A 28 1.14 -18.63 -3.96
N GLN A 29 0.52 -17.83 -4.84
CA GLN A 29 0.26 -18.19 -6.23
C GLN A 29 1.02 -17.30 -7.22
N TYR A 30 1.41 -16.10 -6.83
CA TYR A 30 1.98 -15.07 -7.71
C TYR A 30 3.23 -14.44 -7.12
N ASP A 31 4.23 -14.21 -7.96
CA ASP A 31 5.48 -13.54 -7.59
C ASP A 31 5.30 -12.04 -7.33
N PHE A 32 4.17 -11.46 -7.75
CA PHE A 32 3.89 -10.04 -7.64
C PHE A 32 2.41 -9.78 -7.32
N VAL A 33 2.15 -9.07 -6.23
CA VAL A 33 0.80 -8.71 -5.79
C VAL A 33 0.71 -7.20 -5.55
N VAL A 34 -0.35 -6.59 -6.03
CA VAL A 34 -0.68 -5.18 -5.78
C VAL A 34 -1.91 -5.13 -4.88
N ALA A 35 -1.77 -4.56 -3.69
CA ALA A 35 -2.88 -4.22 -2.81
C ALA A 35 -3.21 -2.73 -2.93
N HIS A 36 -4.43 -2.41 -3.33
CA HIS A 36 -4.90 -1.04 -3.53
C HIS A 36 -5.86 -0.59 -2.43
N PHE A 37 -5.67 0.65 -1.94
CA PHE A 37 -6.49 1.27 -0.89
C PHE A 37 -6.83 2.71 -1.29
N ASN A 38 -8.12 3.04 -1.37
CA ASN A 38 -8.59 4.36 -1.78
C ASN A 38 -8.98 5.27 -0.60
N GLY A 39 -9.09 4.73 0.62
CA GLY A 39 -9.62 5.49 1.77
C GLY A 39 -8.85 6.77 2.11
N THR A 40 -7.52 6.85 1.83
CA THR A 40 -6.75 8.08 2.03
C THR A 40 -7.16 9.19 1.08
N ASP A 41 -7.54 8.85 -0.14
CA ASP A 41 -8.03 9.76 -1.16
C ASP A 41 -9.42 10.27 -0.79
N GLU A 42 -10.32 9.36 -0.42
CA GLU A 42 -11.69 9.68 0.00
C GLU A 42 -11.72 10.59 1.23
N ALA A 43 -10.92 10.30 2.26
CA ALA A 43 -10.80 11.17 3.44
C ALA A 43 -10.30 12.57 3.06
N ALA A 44 -9.33 12.67 2.14
CA ALA A 44 -8.83 13.96 1.66
C ALA A 44 -9.89 14.73 0.87
N HIS A 45 -10.68 14.08 0.02
CA HIS A 45 -11.79 14.70 -0.71
C HIS A 45 -12.89 15.22 0.22
N ARG A 46 -13.05 14.61 1.41
CA ARG A 46 -13.95 15.08 2.47
C ARG A 46 -13.35 16.17 3.37
N TYR A 47 -12.13 16.64 3.08
CA TYR A 47 -11.38 17.61 3.89
C TYR A 47 -11.04 17.11 5.30
N ASP A 48 -11.04 15.79 5.51
CA ASP A 48 -10.76 15.19 6.82
C ASP A 48 -9.33 14.65 6.90
N ALA A 49 -8.42 15.53 7.32
CA ALA A 49 -7.02 15.17 7.51
C ALA A 49 -6.82 14.19 8.70
N LEU A 50 -7.67 14.26 9.73
CA LEU A 50 -7.57 13.37 10.88
C LEU A 50 -8.02 11.95 10.52
N GLU A 51 -9.10 11.81 9.78
CA GLU A 51 -9.57 10.53 9.24
C GLU A 51 -8.50 9.91 8.32
N LYS A 52 -7.87 10.73 7.47
CA LYS A 52 -6.78 10.28 6.59
C LYS A 52 -5.60 9.70 7.39
N VAL A 53 -5.16 10.39 8.44
CA VAL A 53 -4.08 9.92 9.33
C VAL A 53 -4.49 8.64 10.04
N ALA A 54 -5.68 8.60 10.64
CA ALA A 54 -6.20 7.42 11.33
C ALA A 54 -6.28 6.20 10.41
N PHE A 55 -6.68 6.40 9.15
CA PHE A 55 -6.72 5.31 8.18
C PHE A 55 -5.32 4.80 7.81
N ILE A 56 -4.32 5.68 7.68
CA ILE A 56 -2.91 5.28 7.45
C ILE A 56 -2.38 4.48 8.64
N GLU A 57 -2.67 4.89 9.87
CA GLU A 57 -2.27 4.15 11.08
C GLU A 57 -2.93 2.76 11.12
N ARG A 58 -4.18 2.65 10.70
CA ARG A 58 -4.86 1.36 10.58
C ARG A 58 -4.25 0.49 9.46
N LEU A 59 -3.91 1.07 8.32
CA LEU A 59 -3.21 0.35 7.24
C LEU A 59 -1.90 -0.25 7.73
N ASP A 60 -1.11 0.52 8.47
CA ASP A 60 0.14 0.05 9.04
C ASP A 60 -0.09 -1.12 10.02
N LYS A 61 -1.02 -0.95 10.95
CA LYS A 61 -1.28 -1.93 12.00
C LYS A 61 -2.04 -3.18 11.51
N GLU A 62 -3.17 -2.97 10.82
CA GLU A 62 -4.13 -4.04 10.51
C GLU A 62 -3.77 -4.78 9.21
N PHE A 63 -3.27 -4.07 8.19
CA PHE A 63 -2.88 -4.68 6.93
C PHE A 63 -1.41 -5.09 6.92
N LEU A 64 -0.48 -4.13 7.03
CA LEU A 64 0.95 -4.41 6.98
C LEU A 64 1.40 -5.31 8.12
N GLY A 65 0.96 -5.02 9.35
CA GLY A 65 1.27 -5.84 10.52
C GLY A 65 0.86 -7.29 10.32
N THR A 66 -0.31 -7.55 9.74
CA THR A 66 -0.79 -8.91 9.42
C THR A 66 0.07 -9.56 8.34
N VAL A 67 0.30 -8.88 7.22
CA VAL A 67 1.08 -9.45 6.11
C VAL A 67 2.52 -9.74 6.54
N LEU A 68 3.21 -8.79 7.17
CA LEU A 68 4.61 -8.94 7.58
C LEU A 68 4.80 -10.00 8.69
N SER A 69 3.79 -10.22 9.53
CA SER A 69 3.85 -11.27 10.56
C SER A 69 3.64 -12.67 10.01
N ALA A 70 2.94 -12.80 8.89
CA ALA A 70 2.58 -14.08 8.30
C ALA A 70 3.57 -14.56 7.23
N VAL A 71 4.20 -13.64 6.48
CA VAL A 71 5.14 -13.99 5.41
C VAL A 71 6.45 -14.52 6.00
N GLN A 72 6.83 -15.74 5.62
CA GLN A 72 8.04 -16.44 6.09
C GLN A 72 9.19 -16.37 5.09
N GLU A 73 8.86 -16.18 3.81
CA GLU A 73 9.82 -16.10 2.71
C GLU A 73 10.36 -14.67 2.55
N PRO A 74 11.51 -14.49 1.89
CA PRO A 74 12.02 -13.17 1.57
C PRO A 74 10.99 -12.33 0.83
N LEU A 75 10.68 -11.15 1.35
CA LEU A 75 9.68 -10.23 0.79
C LEU A 75 10.31 -8.90 0.38
N LYS A 76 9.93 -8.43 -0.80
CA LYS A 76 10.11 -7.05 -1.22
C LYS A 76 8.79 -6.31 -1.12
N LEU A 77 8.83 -5.14 -0.50
CA LEU A 77 7.65 -4.30 -0.28
C LEU A 77 7.90 -2.90 -0.80
N VAL A 78 6.94 -2.38 -1.55
CA VAL A 78 6.88 -0.96 -1.89
C VAL A 78 5.52 -0.41 -1.48
N ILE A 79 5.53 0.69 -0.74
CA ILE A 79 4.35 1.46 -0.37
C ILE A 79 4.50 2.82 -1.03
N CYS A 80 3.50 3.22 -1.81
CA CYS A 80 3.49 4.54 -2.47
C CYS A 80 2.06 5.03 -2.70
N GLY A 81 1.91 6.34 -2.86
CA GLY A 81 0.70 6.90 -3.44
C GLY A 81 0.79 6.91 -4.97
N ASP A 82 -0.34 6.96 -5.64
CA ASP A 82 -0.46 7.16 -7.09
C ASP A 82 -0.48 8.66 -7.45
N HIS A 83 -1.04 9.49 -6.58
CA HIS A 83 -1.06 10.95 -6.68
C HIS A 83 -1.24 11.63 -5.32
N VAL A 84 -1.08 12.94 -5.30
CA VAL A 84 -1.38 13.78 -4.12
C VAL A 84 -2.85 14.16 -4.15
N THR A 85 -3.54 13.98 -3.01
CA THR A 85 -4.88 14.56 -2.76
C THR A 85 -4.82 15.36 -1.47
N SER A 86 -5.07 16.66 -1.61
CA SER A 86 -4.94 17.63 -0.52
C SER A 86 -6.18 17.61 0.38
N SER A 87 -6.01 17.35 1.67
CA SER A 87 -7.09 17.49 2.66
C SER A 87 -7.49 18.94 2.93
N VAL A 88 -6.72 19.92 2.44
CA VAL A 88 -7.06 21.36 2.56
C VAL A 88 -7.98 21.81 1.43
N THR A 89 -7.73 21.32 0.21
CA THR A 89 -8.48 21.73 -0.98
C THR A 89 -9.50 20.69 -1.43
N GLY A 90 -9.42 19.45 -0.93
CA GLY A 90 -10.25 18.32 -1.34
C GLY A 90 -10.03 17.92 -2.80
N LYS A 91 -8.86 18.24 -3.39
CA LYS A 91 -8.58 18.02 -4.81
C LYS A 91 -7.25 17.33 -5.02
N HIS A 92 -7.13 16.64 -6.16
CA HIS A 92 -5.85 16.16 -6.65
C HIS A 92 -4.92 17.34 -6.91
N ASP A 93 -3.68 17.22 -6.50
CA ASP A 93 -2.67 18.25 -6.66
C ASP A 93 -1.42 17.69 -7.34
N ARG A 94 -0.61 18.59 -7.90
CA ARG A 94 0.69 18.23 -8.46
C ARG A 94 1.71 18.13 -7.34
N GLY A 95 2.53 17.11 -7.36
CA GLY A 95 3.58 16.94 -6.36
C GLY A 95 4.18 15.54 -6.38
N THR A 96 5.17 15.36 -5.54
CA THR A 96 5.76 14.05 -5.28
C THR A 96 4.96 13.33 -4.21
N VAL A 97 4.82 12.02 -4.37
CA VAL A 97 4.24 11.16 -3.34
C VAL A 97 5.35 10.50 -2.52
N PRO A 98 5.11 10.20 -1.24
CA PRO A 98 6.05 9.42 -0.46
C PRO A 98 6.15 8.00 -1.02
N VAL A 99 7.35 7.46 -1.02
CA VAL A 99 7.63 6.08 -1.40
C VAL A 99 8.50 5.44 -0.32
N LEU A 100 8.05 4.31 0.20
CA LEU A 100 8.84 3.43 1.05
C LEU A 100 9.12 2.15 0.26
N ALA A 101 10.39 1.78 0.14
CA ALA A 101 10.80 0.52 -0.44
C ALA A 101 11.62 -0.26 0.59
N TRP A 102 11.29 -1.52 0.78
CA TRP A 102 11.91 -2.38 1.77
C TRP A 102 12.15 -3.79 1.20
N CYS A 103 13.26 -4.39 1.59
CA CYS A 103 13.57 -5.78 1.32
C CYS A 103 14.01 -6.44 2.63
N SER A 104 13.52 -7.63 2.92
CA SER A 104 13.83 -8.36 4.16
C SER A 104 15.32 -8.70 4.30
N GLU A 105 16.08 -8.74 3.23
CA GLU A 105 17.48 -9.18 3.22
C GLU A 105 18.49 -8.04 3.08
N HIS A 106 18.12 -6.88 2.56
CA HIS A 106 19.08 -5.81 2.24
C HIS A 106 18.53 -4.39 2.41
N ALA A 107 19.44 -3.42 2.54
CA ALA A 107 19.10 -2.01 2.61
C ALA A 107 18.50 -1.50 1.28
N THR A 108 17.46 -0.70 1.37
CA THR A 108 16.74 -0.15 0.24
C THR A 108 17.52 0.95 -0.48
N LYS A 109 17.44 0.97 -1.81
CA LYS A 109 17.94 2.05 -2.66
C LYS A 109 16.87 3.14 -2.80
N LYS A 110 17.32 4.37 -3.02
CA LYS A 110 16.42 5.49 -3.35
C LYS A 110 15.72 5.21 -4.69
N LEU A 111 14.39 5.36 -4.70
CA LEU A 111 13.55 5.29 -5.89
C LEU A 111 13.14 6.71 -6.28
N GLU A 112 13.30 7.08 -7.55
CA GLU A 112 13.06 8.45 -8.03
C GLU A 112 11.80 8.57 -8.89
N ASN A 113 11.31 7.45 -9.43
CA ASN A 113 10.12 7.41 -10.27
C ASN A 113 9.45 6.02 -10.23
N TYR A 114 8.22 5.92 -10.76
CA TYR A 114 7.47 4.66 -10.75
C TYR A 114 8.13 3.52 -11.55
N GLN A 115 8.93 3.81 -12.56
CA GLN A 115 9.65 2.76 -13.31
C GLN A 115 10.73 2.10 -12.44
N ASP A 116 11.31 2.83 -11.49
CA ASP A 116 12.29 2.28 -10.57
C ASP A 116 11.66 1.31 -9.56
N ILE A 117 10.37 1.47 -9.25
CA ILE A 117 9.60 0.52 -8.42
C ILE A 117 9.57 -0.85 -9.08
N ILE A 118 9.19 -0.92 -10.35
CA ILE A 118 9.15 -2.20 -11.09
C ILE A 118 10.54 -2.82 -11.16
N LYS A 119 11.58 -2.03 -11.46
CA LYS A 119 12.97 -2.53 -11.48
C LYS A 119 13.42 -3.04 -10.12
N PHE A 120 13.03 -2.39 -9.03
CA PHE A 120 13.33 -2.82 -7.67
C PHE A 120 12.66 -4.16 -7.35
N LEU A 121 11.38 -4.30 -7.67
CA LEU A 121 10.61 -5.52 -7.41
C LEU A 121 11.07 -6.71 -8.25
N MET A 122 11.50 -6.48 -9.49
CA MET A 122 11.92 -7.54 -10.43
C MET A 122 13.38 -7.99 -10.28
N LYS A 123 14.23 -7.27 -9.53
CA LYS A 123 15.61 -7.67 -9.27
C LYS A 123 15.65 -8.65 -8.10
N GLU A 124 16.61 -9.59 -8.15
CA GLU A 124 16.98 -10.34 -6.95
C GLU A 124 17.50 -9.37 -5.87
N CYS A 125 17.33 -9.73 -4.61
CA CYS A 125 17.94 -8.99 -3.50
C CYS A 125 19.44 -9.30 -3.54
N ASP A 126 20.25 -8.39 -4.12
CA ASP A 126 21.71 -8.47 -4.15
C ASP A 126 22.32 -7.91 -2.86
#